data_43bcfb0a7812f30764a940b7f2289f51
#
_entry.id   43bcfb0a7812f30764a940b7f2289f51
#
_cell.length_a   1.000
_cell.length_b   1.000
_cell.length_c   1.000
_cell.angle_alpha   90.00
_cell.angle_beta   90.00
_cell.angle_gamma   90.00
#
_symmetry.space_group_name_H-M   'P 1'
#
loop_
_entity.id
_entity.type
_entity.pdbx_description
1 polymer ?
#
loop_
_entity_poly.entity_id
_entity_poly.type
_entity_poly.pdbx_seq_one_letter_code
_entity_poly.pdbx_strand_id
1 'polypeptide(L)'
;MLTVYSDTHHEQAGKAELINGTLMPCFENPSRADMVREAVDAAGFSRIGPTDHGKEPILAVHRENYVRFLETFWERWSRPSRRSATGRDYDALPLIWPTRCFRQVEPEDIDGQLGYFSMDAGTPVTKGTWTAIYGSAQTALTGADRLLAGEKGVFALCRPPGHHAAADVFGGYCFFNNAAIAAQHLRDKGCSRRLSP
;
A
#
# COMPACT_ATOMS: atom_id res chain seq x y z
N MET A 1 12.83 7.02 -20.90
CA MET A 1 11.98 7.36 -19.74
C MET A 1 12.67 6.85 -18.49
N LEU A 2 12.68 7.62 -17.42
CA LEU A 2 13.22 7.16 -16.13
C LEU A 2 12.17 6.32 -15.40
N THR A 3 12.59 5.21 -14.80
CA THR A 3 11.74 4.36 -13.95
C THR A 3 12.24 4.39 -12.51
N VAL A 4 11.34 4.58 -11.56
CA VAL A 4 11.62 4.40 -10.12
C VAL A 4 11.01 3.08 -9.67
N TYR A 5 11.80 2.25 -8.99
CA TYR A 5 11.40 0.91 -8.57
C TYR A 5 12.04 0.53 -7.24
N SER A 6 11.31 -0.19 -6.41
CA SER A 6 11.79 -0.70 -5.12
C SER A 6 11.59 -2.22 -5.04
N ASP A 7 12.63 -2.95 -4.66
CA ASP A 7 12.54 -4.39 -4.40
C ASP A 7 11.71 -4.74 -3.15
N THR A 8 11.41 -3.74 -2.30
CA THR A 8 10.58 -3.94 -1.09
C THR A 8 9.16 -4.42 -1.42
N HIS A 9 8.72 -4.28 -2.67
CA HIS A 9 7.42 -4.79 -3.10
C HIS A 9 7.27 -6.31 -2.91
N HIS A 10 8.37 -7.07 -2.91
CA HIS A 10 8.37 -8.52 -2.66
C HIS A 10 7.89 -8.88 -1.26
N GLU A 11 8.02 -7.96 -0.30
CA GLU A 11 7.56 -8.16 1.07
C GLU A 11 6.01 -8.27 1.16
N GLN A 12 5.27 -7.72 0.22
CA GLN A 12 3.83 -7.94 0.09
C GLN A 12 3.57 -9.18 -0.78
N ALA A 13 3.58 -10.35 -0.16
CA ALA A 13 3.35 -11.63 -0.79
C ALA A 13 2.23 -12.39 -0.06
N GLY A 14 0.98 -11.97 -0.28
CA GLY A 14 -0.20 -12.63 0.28
C GLY A 14 -0.31 -14.09 -0.19
N LYS A 15 -0.67 -14.99 0.71
CA LYS A 15 -0.83 -16.42 0.42
C LYS A 15 -2.19 -16.73 -0.15
N ALA A 16 -3.23 -16.09 0.38
CA ALA A 16 -4.60 -16.33 -0.03
C ALA A 16 -5.46 -15.06 0.09
N GLU A 17 -6.48 -15.01 -0.73
CA GLU A 17 -7.54 -14.01 -0.72
C GLU A 17 -8.90 -14.68 -0.75
N LEU A 18 -9.93 -14.01 -0.23
CA LEU A 18 -11.29 -14.54 -0.19
C LEU A 18 -12.08 -14.00 -1.40
N ILE A 19 -12.46 -14.90 -2.31
CA ILE A 19 -13.25 -14.57 -3.50
C ILE A 19 -14.50 -15.46 -3.51
N ASN A 20 -15.67 -14.85 -3.54
CA ASN A 20 -16.95 -15.56 -3.61
C ASN A 20 -17.10 -16.67 -2.55
N GLY A 21 -16.61 -16.42 -1.33
CA GLY A 21 -16.66 -17.37 -0.23
C GLY A 21 -15.60 -18.48 -0.27
N THR A 22 -14.66 -18.42 -1.22
CA THR A 22 -13.59 -19.42 -1.38
C THR A 22 -12.23 -18.76 -1.20
N LEU A 23 -11.36 -19.39 -0.40
CA LEU A 23 -9.96 -18.99 -0.31
C LEU A 23 -9.21 -19.44 -1.56
N MET A 24 -8.66 -18.48 -2.28
CA MET A 24 -7.90 -18.67 -3.50
C MET A 24 -6.47 -18.14 -3.32
N PRO A 25 -5.47 -18.64 -4.06
CA PRO A 25 -4.17 -17.99 -4.11
C PRO A 25 -4.30 -16.53 -4.57
N CYS A 26 -3.50 -15.62 -3.98
CA CYS A 26 -3.56 -14.21 -4.34
C CYS A 26 -3.24 -13.98 -5.83
N PHE A 27 -4.13 -13.33 -6.55
CA PHE A 27 -3.88 -12.89 -7.93
C PHE A 27 -2.88 -11.74 -7.97
N GLU A 28 -2.94 -10.85 -6.99
CA GLU A 28 -1.97 -9.77 -6.82
C GLU A 28 -0.75 -10.31 -6.06
N ASN A 29 0.33 -10.57 -6.79
CA ASN A 29 1.56 -11.16 -6.27
C ASN A 29 2.81 -10.46 -6.86
N PRO A 30 3.99 -10.63 -6.25
CA PRO A 30 5.22 -9.95 -6.68
C PRO A 30 5.59 -10.11 -8.15
N SER A 31 5.35 -11.26 -8.75
CA SER A 31 5.75 -11.54 -10.14
C SER A 31 5.11 -10.58 -11.15
N ARG A 32 3.98 -9.94 -10.82
CA ARG A 32 3.34 -8.95 -11.69
C ARG A 32 4.22 -7.71 -11.89
N ALA A 33 4.82 -7.21 -10.81
CA ALA A 33 5.75 -6.08 -10.91
C ALA A 33 7.09 -6.51 -11.51
N ASP A 34 7.53 -7.75 -11.26
CA ASP A 34 8.74 -8.28 -11.85
C ASP A 34 8.63 -8.35 -13.39
N MET A 35 7.52 -8.83 -13.93
CA MET A 35 7.27 -8.84 -15.37
C MET A 35 7.31 -7.42 -15.98
N VAL A 36 6.75 -6.44 -15.30
CA VAL A 36 6.78 -5.04 -15.75
C VAL A 36 8.20 -4.49 -15.67
N ARG A 37 8.94 -4.77 -14.60
CA ARG A 37 10.35 -4.37 -14.45
C ARG A 37 11.22 -4.96 -15.56
N GLU A 38 11.05 -6.25 -15.87
CA GLU A 38 11.78 -6.91 -16.95
C GLU A 38 11.49 -6.29 -18.32
N ALA A 39 10.23 -5.94 -18.59
CA ALA A 39 9.84 -5.25 -19.82
C ALA A 39 10.46 -3.85 -19.91
N VAL A 40 10.53 -3.11 -18.79
CA VAL A 40 11.18 -1.80 -18.68
C VAL A 40 12.68 -1.92 -18.96
N ASP A 41 13.34 -2.90 -18.33
CA ASP A 41 14.78 -3.15 -18.52
C ASP A 41 15.08 -3.57 -19.99
N ALA A 42 14.26 -4.44 -20.56
CA ALA A 42 14.38 -4.87 -21.96
C ALA A 42 14.17 -3.73 -22.98
N ALA A 43 13.34 -2.75 -22.62
CA ALA A 43 13.14 -1.53 -23.41
C ALA A 43 14.29 -0.50 -23.28
N GLY A 44 15.31 -0.79 -22.47
CA GLY A 44 16.47 0.06 -22.27
C GLY A 44 16.19 1.33 -21.46
N PHE A 45 15.12 1.37 -20.65
CA PHE A 45 14.82 2.50 -19.79
C PHE A 45 15.72 2.50 -18.54
N SER A 46 16.20 3.68 -18.17
CA SER A 46 16.99 3.84 -16.94
C SER A 46 16.14 3.59 -15.71
N ARG A 47 16.71 2.89 -14.72
CA ARG A 47 16.03 2.58 -13.45
C ARG A 47 16.85 3.09 -12.27
N ILE A 48 16.13 3.64 -11.28
CA ILE A 48 16.68 4.08 -9.99
C ILE A 48 15.85 3.54 -8.84
N GLY A 49 16.45 3.45 -7.65
CA GLY A 49 15.74 3.19 -6.41
C GLY A 49 15.04 4.45 -5.87
N PRO A 50 14.06 4.30 -4.98
CA PRO A 50 13.45 5.43 -4.29
C PRO A 50 14.39 6.02 -3.25
N THR A 51 14.22 7.33 -3.00
CA THR A 51 14.76 8.00 -1.81
C THR A 51 13.74 7.98 -0.69
N ASP A 52 14.19 8.07 0.56
CA ASP A 52 13.30 8.15 1.71
C ASP A 52 12.85 9.60 1.95
N HIS A 53 11.54 9.85 1.91
CA HIS A 53 10.91 11.15 2.17
C HIS A 53 10.27 11.23 3.55
N GLY A 54 10.40 10.19 4.37
CA GLY A 54 9.70 10.09 5.64
C GLY A 54 8.21 9.78 5.51
N LYS A 55 7.49 9.94 6.61
CA LYS A 55 6.04 9.67 6.69
C LYS A 55 5.17 10.90 6.42
N GLU A 56 5.73 12.10 6.51
CA GLU A 56 4.98 13.36 6.42
C GLU A 56 4.16 13.48 5.12
N PRO A 57 4.69 13.15 3.92
CA PRO A 57 3.88 13.20 2.71
C PRO A 57 2.74 12.17 2.68
N ILE A 58 2.90 11.03 3.37
CA ILE A 58 1.85 10.02 3.51
C ILE A 58 0.75 10.55 4.43
N LEU A 59 1.12 11.16 5.56
CA LEU A 59 0.21 11.78 6.53
C LEU A 59 -0.54 12.99 5.97
N ALA A 60 -0.02 13.63 4.91
CA ALA A 60 -0.74 14.70 4.21
C ALA A 60 -1.99 14.20 3.45
N VAL A 61 -2.10 12.89 3.20
CA VAL A 61 -3.20 12.25 2.46
C VAL A 61 -3.99 11.29 3.34
N HIS A 62 -3.29 10.54 4.18
CA HIS A 62 -3.89 9.50 5.02
C HIS A 62 -3.97 9.93 6.49
N ARG A 63 -5.00 9.47 7.19
CA ARG A 63 -5.18 9.75 8.61
C ARG A 63 -4.10 9.09 9.46
N GLU A 64 -3.63 9.79 10.48
CA GLU A 64 -2.56 9.33 11.36
C GLU A 64 -2.88 7.98 12.04
N ASN A 65 -4.11 7.80 12.52
CA ASN A 65 -4.54 6.55 13.16
C ASN A 65 -4.49 5.37 12.19
N TYR A 66 -4.84 5.58 10.92
CA TYR A 66 -4.75 4.58 9.87
C TYR A 66 -3.30 4.22 9.52
N VAL A 67 -2.43 5.22 9.35
CA VAL A 67 -1.00 4.99 9.08
C VAL A 67 -0.37 4.23 10.25
N ARG A 68 -0.65 4.63 11.50
CA ARG A 68 -0.20 3.94 12.71
C ARG A 68 -0.73 2.51 12.79
N PHE A 69 -2.00 2.28 12.42
CA PHE A 69 -2.58 0.93 12.34
C PHE A 69 -1.75 0.04 11.41
N LEU A 70 -1.49 0.46 10.18
CA LEU A 70 -0.71 -0.31 9.20
C LEU A 70 0.74 -0.54 9.66
N GLU A 71 1.39 0.46 10.25
CA GLU A 71 2.76 0.38 10.75
C GLU A 71 2.92 -0.63 11.88
N THR A 72 1.96 -0.68 12.80
CA THR A 72 2.04 -1.51 14.01
C THR A 72 1.25 -2.81 13.91
N PHE A 73 0.52 -3.01 12.81
CA PHE A 73 -0.43 -4.10 12.66
C PHE A 73 0.20 -5.46 12.91
N TRP A 74 1.25 -5.79 12.20
CA TRP A 74 1.81 -7.14 12.25
C TRP A 74 2.40 -7.51 13.60
N GLU A 75 3.04 -6.56 14.28
CA GLU A 75 3.53 -6.78 15.64
C GLU A 75 2.39 -7.13 16.59
N ARG A 76 1.28 -6.41 16.51
CA ARG A 76 0.09 -6.62 17.34
C ARG A 76 -0.65 -7.91 16.97
N TRP A 77 -0.76 -8.19 15.66
CA TRP A 77 -1.41 -9.38 15.11
C TRP A 77 -0.69 -10.67 15.47
N SER A 78 0.64 -10.70 15.36
CA SER A 78 1.46 -11.88 15.53
C SER A 78 1.86 -12.20 16.98
N ARG A 79 1.28 -11.53 17.97
CA ARG A 79 1.57 -11.80 19.39
C ARG A 79 1.27 -13.25 19.76
N PRO A 80 2.09 -13.89 20.63
CA PRO A 80 1.90 -15.29 21.01
C PRO A 80 0.51 -15.63 21.56
N SER A 81 -0.12 -14.67 22.27
CA SER A 81 -1.49 -14.81 22.79
C SER A 81 -2.57 -14.94 21.72
N ARG A 82 -2.26 -14.58 20.49
CA ARG A 82 -3.17 -14.62 19.33
C ARG A 82 -2.85 -15.74 18.35
N ARG A 83 -1.75 -16.46 18.55
CA ARG A 83 -1.41 -17.59 17.67
C ARG A 83 -2.56 -18.58 17.66
N SER A 84 -3.03 -18.88 16.46
CA SER A 84 -4.02 -19.93 16.23
C SER A 84 -3.57 -21.23 16.90
N ALA A 85 -4.51 -21.99 17.46
CA ALA A 85 -4.26 -23.34 18.00
C ALA A 85 -3.57 -24.28 16.98
N THR A 86 -3.56 -23.91 15.70
CA THR A 86 -2.89 -24.66 14.62
C THR A 86 -1.43 -24.28 14.42
N GLY A 87 -0.90 -23.27 15.13
CA GLY A 87 0.50 -22.82 15.02
C GLY A 87 0.93 -22.26 13.66
N ARG A 88 -0.03 -21.97 12.76
CA ARG A 88 0.26 -21.44 11.43
C ARG A 88 0.23 -19.92 11.44
N ASP A 89 1.24 -19.31 10.81
CA ASP A 89 1.25 -17.89 10.51
C ASP A 89 0.35 -17.65 9.29
N TYR A 90 -0.86 -17.14 9.52
CA TYR A 90 -1.79 -16.76 8.47
C TYR A 90 -1.68 -15.26 8.18
N ASP A 91 -1.82 -14.89 6.93
CA ASP A 91 -2.08 -13.52 6.56
C ASP A 91 -3.42 -13.07 7.16
N ALA A 92 -3.49 -11.79 7.53
CA ALA A 92 -4.69 -11.26 8.13
C ALA A 92 -5.71 -10.86 7.06
N LEU A 93 -6.87 -11.46 7.10
CA LEU A 93 -8.03 -11.08 6.29
C LEU A 93 -9.14 -10.56 7.21
N PRO A 94 -9.78 -9.42 6.90
CA PRO A 94 -10.88 -8.90 7.70
C PRO A 94 -12.11 -9.81 7.58
N LEU A 95 -12.80 -10.00 8.71
CA LEU A 95 -14.02 -10.80 8.80
C LEU A 95 -15.20 -10.02 9.41
N ILE A 96 -14.94 -8.88 10.03
CA ILE A 96 -15.92 -8.09 10.77
C ILE A 96 -15.79 -6.64 10.36
N TRP A 97 -16.87 -6.04 9.85
CA TRP A 97 -16.93 -4.63 9.48
C TRP A 97 -17.92 -3.86 10.35
N PRO A 98 -17.68 -2.56 10.59
CA PRO A 98 -18.65 -1.74 11.30
C PRO A 98 -19.97 -1.65 10.53
N THR A 99 -21.07 -1.66 11.25
CA THR A 99 -22.40 -1.50 10.66
C THR A 99 -22.66 -0.02 10.39
N ARG A 100 -22.95 0.33 9.14
CA ARG A 100 -23.05 1.74 8.67
C ARG A 100 -24.06 2.61 9.43
N CYS A 101 -25.13 2.01 9.94
CA CYS A 101 -26.19 2.73 10.67
C CYS A 101 -25.82 3.03 12.13
N PHE A 102 -24.71 2.52 12.64
CA PHE A 102 -24.24 2.81 13.99
C PHE A 102 -23.12 3.86 13.99
N ARG A 103 -22.89 4.46 15.17
CA ARG A 103 -21.78 5.37 15.38
C ARG A 103 -20.46 4.65 15.06
N GLN A 104 -19.68 5.24 14.18
CA GLN A 104 -18.37 4.73 13.83
C GLN A 104 -17.35 5.11 14.90
N VAL A 105 -16.87 4.11 15.64
CA VAL A 105 -15.83 4.25 16.67
C VAL A 105 -14.71 3.30 16.31
N GLU A 106 -13.48 3.81 16.31
CA GLU A 106 -12.30 2.96 16.08
C GLU A 106 -12.20 1.92 17.20
N PRO A 107 -12.18 0.61 16.87
CA PRO A 107 -12.02 -0.43 17.87
C PRO A 107 -10.63 -0.41 18.52
N GLU A 108 -10.54 -0.88 19.77
CA GLU A 108 -9.24 -1.09 20.45
C GLU A 108 -8.57 -2.40 20.02
N ASP A 109 -9.38 -3.43 19.77
CA ASP A 109 -8.89 -4.75 19.36
C ASP A 109 -8.46 -4.76 17.90
N ILE A 110 -7.37 -5.48 17.61
CA ILE A 110 -6.75 -5.52 16.29
C ILE A 110 -7.63 -6.19 15.22
N ASP A 111 -8.49 -7.17 15.58
CA ASP A 111 -9.44 -7.78 14.64
C ASP A 111 -10.52 -6.76 14.24
N GLY A 112 -11.00 -6.00 15.23
CA GLY A 112 -11.93 -4.91 14.98
C GLY A 112 -11.32 -3.81 14.11
N GLN A 113 -10.08 -3.41 14.38
CA GLN A 113 -9.36 -2.41 13.56
C GLN A 113 -9.13 -2.91 12.13
N LEU A 114 -8.82 -4.20 11.94
CA LEU A 114 -8.62 -4.78 10.63
C LEU A 114 -9.86 -4.61 9.74
N GLY A 115 -11.05 -4.85 10.26
CA GLY A 115 -12.29 -4.61 9.54
C GLY A 115 -12.68 -3.13 9.47
N TYR A 116 -12.38 -2.34 10.51
CA TYR A 116 -12.69 -0.91 10.54
C TYR A 116 -11.97 -0.12 9.43
N PHE A 117 -10.71 -0.48 9.14
CA PHE A 117 -9.88 0.16 8.13
C PHE A 117 -9.89 -0.53 6.77
N SER A 118 -10.71 -1.56 6.55
CA SER A 118 -10.79 -2.28 5.27
C SER A 118 -12.13 -2.10 4.57
N MET A 119 -12.14 -2.26 3.25
CA MET A 119 -13.36 -2.28 2.45
C MET A 119 -13.69 -3.65 1.85
N ASP A 120 -12.78 -4.62 1.91
CA ASP A 120 -12.95 -5.96 1.34
C ASP A 120 -12.27 -7.06 2.17
N ALA A 121 -12.57 -8.31 1.84
CA ALA A 121 -11.94 -9.49 2.42
C ALA A 121 -10.85 -10.10 1.52
N GLY A 122 -10.52 -9.46 0.41
CA GLY A 122 -9.58 -9.96 -0.59
C GLY A 122 -8.19 -9.35 -0.50
N THR A 123 -7.99 -8.40 0.42
CA THR A 123 -6.71 -7.69 0.57
C THR A 123 -5.99 -8.14 1.84
N PRO A 124 -5.09 -9.14 1.77
CA PRO A 124 -4.43 -9.66 2.97
C PRO A 124 -3.37 -8.69 3.50
N VAL A 125 -3.34 -8.51 4.82
CA VAL A 125 -2.22 -7.87 5.52
C VAL A 125 -1.23 -8.95 5.93
N THR A 126 0.02 -8.81 5.47
CA THR A 126 1.11 -9.76 5.70
C THR A 126 2.15 -9.17 6.64
N LYS A 127 3.13 -9.98 7.01
CA LYS A 127 4.29 -9.52 7.78
C LYS A 127 5.04 -8.37 7.10
N GLY A 128 5.12 -8.39 5.78
CA GLY A 128 5.89 -7.41 5.02
C GLY A 128 5.06 -6.26 4.44
N THR A 129 3.75 -6.21 4.72
CA THR A 129 2.86 -5.18 4.17
C THR A 129 3.40 -3.76 4.42
N TRP A 130 3.77 -3.43 5.67
CA TRP A 130 4.29 -2.09 5.98
C TRP A 130 5.50 -1.72 5.12
N THR A 131 6.50 -2.60 5.03
CA THR A 131 7.72 -2.37 4.25
C THR A 131 7.39 -2.13 2.77
N ALA A 132 6.51 -2.93 2.20
CA ALA A 132 6.13 -2.82 0.80
C ALA A 132 5.33 -1.54 0.49
N ILE A 133 4.32 -1.20 1.30
CA ILE A 133 3.49 -0.01 1.07
C ILE A 133 4.26 1.29 1.30
N TYR A 134 5.15 1.30 2.30
CA TYR A 134 6.03 2.43 2.53
C TYR A 134 6.97 2.63 1.34
N GLY A 135 7.65 1.58 0.88
CA GLY A 135 8.51 1.63 -0.30
C GLY A 135 7.77 2.04 -1.57
N SER A 136 6.52 1.59 -1.74
CA SER A 136 5.66 1.99 -2.86
C SER A 136 5.35 3.50 -2.84
N ALA A 137 5.04 4.06 -1.66
CA ALA A 137 4.83 5.49 -1.50
C ALA A 137 6.12 6.30 -1.79
N GLN A 138 7.29 5.83 -1.28
CA GLN A 138 8.58 6.47 -1.58
C GLN A 138 8.92 6.43 -3.07
N THR A 139 8.51 5.37 -3.77
CA THR A 139 8.66 5.23 -5.23
C THR A 139 7.90 6.33 -5.97
N ALA A 140 6.65 6.58 -5.58
CA ALA A 140 5.82 7.64 -6.17
C ALA A 140 6.37 9.03 -5.87
N LEU A 141 6.80 9.29 -4.64
CA LEU A 141 7.39 10.57 -4.20
C LEU A 141 8.70 10.86 -4.93
N THR A 142 9.57 9.87 -5.06
CA THR A 142 10.81 10.01 -5.83
C THR A 142 10.51 10.31 -7.30
N GLY A 143 9.50 9.66 -7.88
CA GLY A 143 9.03 9.98 -9.23
C GLY A 143 8.58 11.43 -9.36
N ALA A 144 7.84 11.95 -8.39
CA ALA A 144 7.41 13.35 -8.34
C ALA A 144 8.60 14.31 -8.26
N ASP A 145 9.60 14.03 -7.42
CA ASP A 145 10.81 14.87 -7.32
C ASP A 145 11.61 14.88 -8.63
N ARG A 146 11.67 13.77 -9.37
CA ARG A 146 12.33 13.74 -10.68
C ARG A 146 11.62 14.60 -11.72
N LEU A 147 10.28 14.66 -11.68
CA LEU A 147 9.52 15.59 -12.53
C LEU A 147 9.82 17.05 -12.15
N LEU A 148 9.89 17.38 -10.86
CA LEU A 148 10.27 18.71 -10.39
C LEU A 148 11.70 19.08 -10.79
N ALA A 149 12.60 18.11 -10.88
CA ALA A 149 13.98 18.28 -11.34
C ALA A 149 14.12 18.40 -12.87
N GLY A 150 13.02 18.36 -13.63
CA GLY A 150 13.00 18.60 -15.08
C GLY A 150 12.91 17.36 -15.95
N GLU A 151 12.73 16.16 -15.38
CA GLU A 151 12.42 14.97 -16.18
C GLU A 151 11.10 15.16 -16.94
N LYS A 152 11.07 14.82 -18.23
CA LYS A 152 9.87 14.95 -19.07
C LYS A 152 8.78 13.95 -18.77
N GLY A 153 9.14 12.82 -18.18
CA GLY A 153 8.24 11.74 -17.79
C GLY A 153 8.97 10.71 -16.95
N VAL A 154 8.30 10.24 -15.91
CA VAL A 154 8.81 9.23 -14.97
C VAL A 154 7.77 8.14 -14.80
N PHE A 155 8.22 6.89 -14.82
CA PHE A 155 7.40 5.75 -14.48
C PHE A 155 7.71 5.29 -13.05
N ALA A 156 6.82 5.57 -12.11
CA ALA A 156 6.89 5.06 -10.74
C ALA A 156 6.20 3.70 -10.68
N LEU A 157 6.99 2.61 -10.71
CA LEU A 157 6.48 1.25 -10.63
C LEU A 157 6.11 0.91 -9.18
N CYS A 158 4.92 1.36 -8.79
CA CYS A 158 4.39 1.19 -7.44
C CYS A 158 3.70 -0.18 -7.28
N ARG A 159 4.17 -0.96 -6.32
CA ARG A 159 3.50 -2.15 -5.82
C ARG A 159 3.72 -2.25 -4.30
N PRO A 160 2.67 -2.44 -3.49
CA PRO A 160 1.23 -2.50 -3.83
C PRO A 160 0.71 -1.28 -4.59
N PRO A 161 -0.39 -1.46 -5.37
CA PRO A 161 -1.05 -0.33 -6.03
C PRO A 161 -1.70 0.61 -4.99
N GLY A 162 -2.37 1.70 -5.45
CA GLY A 162 -2.87 2.72 -4.52
C GLY A 162 -4.24 3.29 -4.84
N HIS A 163 -4.78 3.06 -6.03
CA HIS A 163 -5.95 3.78 -6.55
C HIS A 163 -7.27 3.49 -5.83
N HIS A 164 -7.38 2.39 -5.09
CA HIS A 164 -8.55 2.07 -4.27
C HIS A 164 -8.47 2.63 -2.84
N ALA A 165 -7.27 2.97 -2.35
CA ALA A 165 -7.10 3.41 -0.98
C ALA A 165 -7.73 4.80 -0.75
N ALA A 166 -8.54 4.91 0.31
CA ALA A 166 -9.08 6.18 0.80
C ALA A 166 -8.18 6.76 1.91
N ALA A 167 -8.60 7.85 2.54
CA ALA A 167 -7.83 8.51 3.59
C ALA A 167 -7.54 7.59 4.80
N ASP A 168 -8.43 6.64 5.06
CA ASP A 168 -8.39 5.75 6.22
C ASP A 168 -8.94 4.34 5.93
N VAL A 169 -8.97 3.91 4.65
CA VAL A 169 -9.50 2.58 4.27
C VAL A 169 -8.63 1.96 3.19
N PHE A 170 -8.23 0.70 3.40
CA PHE A 170 -7.54 -0.13 2.43
C PHE A 170 -8.47 -1.16 1.78
N GLY A 171 -8.10 -1.64 0.60
CA GLY A 171 -8.81 -2.67 -0.14
C GLY A 171 -8.46 -2.66 -1.62
N GLY A 172 -8.92 -3.64 -2.40
CA GLY A 172 -8.54 -3.80 -3.80
C GLY A 172 -7.03 -3.90 -3.98
N TYR A 173 -6.35 -4.54 -3.03
CA TYR A 173 -4.89 -4.66 -2.91
C TYR A 173 -4.14 -3.34 -2.64
N CYS A 174 -4.86 -2.24 -2.38
CA CYS A 174 -4.32 -0.90 -2.19
C CYS A 174 -4.34 -0.51 -0.71
N PHE A 175 -3.23 0.00 -0.20
CA PHE A 175 -3.09 0.46 1.20
C PHE A 175 -2.87 1.97 1.27
N PHE A 176 -1.90 2.52 0.53
CA PHE A 176 -1.69 3.95 0.39
C PHE A 176 -2.03 4.41 -1.02
N ASN A 177 -2.66 5.57 -1.14
CA ASN A 177 -2.97 6.15 -2.45
C ASN A 177 -1.73 6.87 -2.99
N ASN A 178 -0.86 6.10 -3.64
CA ASN A 178 0.41 6.57 -4.16
C ASN A 178 0.26 7.76 -5.13
N ALA A 179 -0.79 7.77 -5.94
CA ALA A 179 -1.07 8.85 -6.87
C ALA A 179 -1.48 10.14 -6.13
N ALA A 180 -2.34 10.03 -5.12
CA ALA A 180 -2.75 11.17 -4.31
C ALA A 180 -1.57 11.73 -3.49
N ILE A 181 -0.69 10.86 -2.94
CA ILE A 181 0.51 11.26 -2.21
C ILE A 181 1.45 12.04 -3.13
N ALA A 182 1.75 11.53 -4.33
CA ALA A 182 2.59 12.22 -5.30
C ALA A 182 1.97 13.55 -5.76
N ALA A 183 0.65 13.59 -6.00
CA ALA A 183 -0.06 14.80 -6.39
C ALA A 183 -0.04 15.87 -5.29
N GLN A 184 -0.26 15.47 -4.02
CA GLN A 184 -0.18 16.36 -2.87
C GLN A 184 1.25 16.92 -2.72
N HIS A 185 2.26 16.06 -2.82
CA HIS A 185 3.67 16.45 -2.75
C HIS A 185 4.04 17.48 -3.83
N LEU A 186 3.63 17.24 -5.08
CA LEU A 186 3.84 18.20 -6.18
C LEU A 186 3.16 19.55 -5.89
N ARG A 187 1.95 19.53 -5.36
CA ARG A 187 1.20 20.74 -4.97
C ARG A 187 1.93 21.53 -3.88
N ASP A 188 2.43 20.85 -2.87
CA ASP A 188 3.14 21.47 -1.73
C ASP A 188 4.48 22.07 -2.16
N LYS A 189 5.09 21.56 -3.25
CA LYS A 189 6.27 22.11 -3.90
C LYS A 189 5.95 23.23 -4.91
N GLY A 190 4.72 23.72 -4.97
CA GLY A 190 4.32 24.85 -5.81
C GLY A 190 3.95 24.51 -7.25
N CYS A 191 3.77 23.24 -7.58
CA CYS A 191 3.27 22.86 -8.90
C CYS A 191 1.78 23.19 -9.00
N SER A 192 1.45 24.28 -9.73
CA SER A 192 0.07 24.79 -9.83
C SER A 192 -0.74 24.17 -10.97
N ARG A 193 -0.17 23.31 -11.82
CA ARG A 193 -0.90 22.67 -12.90
C ARG A 193 -1.90 21.66 -12.31
N ARG A 194 -3.17 21.84 -12.64
CA ARG A 194 -4.21 20.86 -12.31
C ARG A 194 -3.87 19.52 -12.96
N LEU A 195 -3.75 18.48 -12.13
CA LEU A 195 -3.81 17.13 -12.62
C LEU A 195 -5.23 16.93 -13.16
N SER A 196 -5.37 16.79 -14.47
CA SER A 196 -6.64 16.33 -15.05
C SER A 196 -6.84 14.87 -14.65
N PRO A 197 -8.04 14.47 -14.22
CA PRO A 197 -8.36 13.08 -13.96
C PRO A 197 -8.23 12.22 -15.21
#